data_bd976c04199732c7f90c8f627a2412a7
#
_entry.id   bd976c04199732c7f90c8f627a2412a7
#
_cell.length_a   1.000
_cell.length_b   1.000
_cell.length_c   1.000
_cell.angle_alpha   90.00
_cell.angle_beta   90.00
_cell.angle_gamma   90.00
#
_symmetry.space_group_name_H-M   'P 1'
#
loop_
_entity.id
_entity.type
_entity.pdbx_description
1 polymer ?
#
loop_
_entity_poly.entity_id
_entity_poly.type
_entity_poly.pdbx_seq_one_letter_code
_entity_poly.pdbx_strand_id
1 'polypeptide(L)'
;MQDIFREMGATYSLLYPEQSGLRTPSSTSVLVARAVVYLQTHYQNPTLTTAQLAQELYASREHLSRAFKECAMESIHNYLIYLRMQHCRKALEEGVSVLNACTESGFPDYSSFLKTFRRLYSITPAEYRAQHRTMVR
;
A
#
# COMPACT_ATOMS: atom_id res chain seq x y z
N MET A 1 -5.79 13.99 -6.95
CA MET A 1 -5.73 12.59 -7.28
C MET A 1 -4.67 11.84 -6.52
N GLN A 2 -3.46 12.27 -6.65
CA GLN A 2 -2.36 11.60 -5.96
C GLN A 2 -2.36 11.87 -4.48
N ASP A 3 -3.18 12.78 -4.05
CA ASP A 3 -3.14 13.25 -2.67
C ASP A 3 -3.44 12.16 -1.67
N ILE A 4 -4.18 11.14 -2.09
CA ILE A 4 -4.49 10.02 -1.21
C ILE A 4 -3.21 9.35 -0.71
N PHE A 5 -2.16 9.35 -1.53
CA PHE A 5 -0.89 8.72 -1.15
C PHE A 5 0.15 9.71 -0.66
N ARG A 6 -0.11 10.99 -0.84
CA ARG A 6 0.84 12.02 -0.38
C ARG A 6 0.99 11.97 1.13
N GLU A 7 -0.11 11.74 1.82
CA GLU A 7 -0.10 11.76 3.27
C GLU A 7 0.53 10.54 3.90
N MET A 8 0.80 9.52 3.11
CA MET A 8 1.46 8.33 3.62
C MET A 8 2.86 8.65 4.14
N GLY A 9 3.56 9.57 3.47
CA GLY A 9 4.88 9.97 3.92
C GLY A 9 4.85 10.70 5.24
N ALA A 10 3.88 11.59 5.42
CA ALA A 10 3.72 12.30 6.69
C ALA A 10 3.30 11.35 7.80
N THR A 11 2.47 10.38 7.46
CA THR A 11 2.01 9.39 8.42
C THR A 11 3.15 8.55 8.97
N TYR A 12 4.18 8.33 8.17
CA TYR A 12 5.35 7.56 8.60
C TYR A 12 5.90 8.08 9.93
N SER A 13 5.95 9.39 10.08
CA SER A 13 6.48 9.99 11.31
C SER A 13 5.64 9.63 12.53
N LEU A 14 4.34 9.45 12.34
CA LEU A 14 3.47 9.06 13.44
C LEU A 14 3.61 7.60 13.81
N LEU A 15 3.92 6.76 12.84
CA LEU A 15 4.06 5.31 13.06
C LEU A 15 5.38 4.95 13.70
N TYR A 16 6.37 5.82 13.60
CA TYR A 16 7.71 5.58 14.13
C TYR A 16 8.07 6.72 15.08
N PRO A 17 7.42 6.76 16.26
CA PRO A 17 7.61 7.87 17.18
C PRO A 17 9.04 8.11 17.62
N GLU A 18 9.86 7.07 17.62
CA GLU A 18 11.27 7.23 17.97
C GLU A 18 11.99 8.15 17.00
N GLN A 19 11.45 8.30 15.81
CA GLN A 19 12.02 9.21 14.82
C GLN A 19 11.78 10.66 15.21
N SER A 20 10.66 10.91 15.89
CA SER A 20 10.35 12.25 16.36
C SER A 20 10.98 12.52 17.73
N GLY A 21 11.31 11.48 18.47
CA GLY A 21 11.98 11.60 19.74
C GLY A 21 11.15 12.20 20.83
N LEU A 22 9.84 12.24 20.72
CA LEU A 22 9.05 13.04 21.63
C LEU A 22 8.19 12.29 22.63
N ARG A 23 7.88 11.01 22.40
CA ARG A 23 7.03 10.33 23.35
C ARG A 23 7.08 8.83 23.21
N THR A 24 6.67 8.15 24.30
CA THR A 24 6.50 6.71 24.29
C THR A 24 5.31 6.33 23.40
N PRO A 25 5.44 5.35 22.51
CA PRO A 25 4.31 4.93 21.67
C PRO A 25 3.19 4.35 22.51
N SER A 26 1.95 4.67 22.14
CA SER A 26 0.79 4.04 22.75
C SER A 26 0.66 2.61 22.24
N SER A 27 -0.15 1.80 22.94
CA SER A 27 -0.40 0.44 22.48
C SER A 27 -1.07 0.44 21.10
N THR A 28 -1.90 1.45 20.84
CA THR A 28 -2.54 1.60 19.53
C THR A 28 -1.50 1.87 18.43
N SER A 29 -0.56 2.78 18.73
CA SER A 29 0.51 3.08 17.77
C SER A 29 1.36 1.86 17.49
N VAL A 30 1.67 1.06 18.50
CA VAL A 30 2.45 -0.14 18.33
C VAL A 30 1.71 -1.15 17.45
N LEU A 31 0.41 -1.31 17.69
CA LEU A 31 -0.41 -2.22 16.88
C LEU A 31 -0.40 -1.80 15.42
N VAL A 32 -0.59 -0.50 15.16
CA VAL A 32 -0.61 0.01 13.80
C VAL A 32 0.77 -0.15 13.13
N ALA A 33 1.84 0.12 13.88
CA ALA A 33 3.19 -0.08 13.33
C ALA A 33 3.43 -1.52 12.94
N ARG A 34 2.95 -2.48 13.76
CA ARG A 34 3.06 -3.89 13.44
C ARG A 34 2.26 -4.24 12.19
N ALA A 35 1.08 -3.63 12.03
CA ALA A 35 0.27 -3.84 10.85
C ALA A 35 0.99 -3.33 9.59
N VAL A 36 1.62 -2.16 9.69
CA VAL A 36 2.37 -1.61 8.56
C VAL A 36 3.48 -2.56 8.13
N VAL A 37 4.26 -3.07 9.09
CA VAL A 37 5.34 -3.99 8.79
C VAL A 37 4.80 -5.27 8.15
N TYR A 38 3.71 -5.80 8.67
CA TYR A 38 3.11 -7.01 8.11
C TYR A 38 2.65 -6.77 6.68
N LEU A 39 2.01 -5.64 6.43
CA LEU A 39 1.55 -5.30 5.08
C LEU A 39 2.72 -5.13 4.13
N GLN A 40 3.80 -4.50 4.58
CA GLN A 40 4.98 -4.30 3.75
C GLN A 40 5.63 -5.61 3.35
N THR A 41 5.50 -6.64 4.18
CA THR A 41 6.12 -7.93 3.87
C THR A 41 5.18 -8.89 3.16
N HIS A 42 3.87 -8.63 3.17
CA HIS A 42 2.89 -9.59 2.64
C HIS A 42 1.96 -9.01 1.58
N TYR A 43 2.19 -7.77 1.12
CA TYR A 43 1.25 -7.15 0.17
C TYR A 43 1.15 -7.91 -1.14
N GLN A 44 2.16 -8.71 -1.48
CA GLN A 44 2.16 -9.45 -2.74
C GLN A 44 1.28 -10.70 -2.69
N ASN A 45 0.76 -11.04 -1.52
CA ASN A 45 -0.20 -12.12 -1.38
C ASN A 45 -1.58 -11.64 -1.81
N PRO A 46 -2.12 -12.14 -2.93
CA PRO A 46 -3.39 -11.63 -3.44
C PRO A 46 -4.59 -11.99 -2.57
N THR A 47 -4.44 -12.95 -1.67
CA THR A 47 -5.54 -13.38 -0.82
C THR A 47 -5.53 -12.69 0.55
N LEU A 48 -4.60 -11.78 0.79
CA LEU A 48 -4.51 -11.10 2.07
C LEU A 48 -5.75 -10.24 2.33
N THR A 49 -6.36 -10.42 3.50
CA THR A 49 -7.55 -9.66 3.92
C THR A 49 -7.27 -8.97 5.23
N THR A 50 -8.09 -7.94 5.54
CA THR A 50 -8.00 -7.26 6.82
C THR A 50 -8.26 -8.24 7.97
N ALA A 51 -9.17 -9.19 7.77
CA ALA A 51 -9.47 -10.19 8.80
C ALA A 51 -8.25 -11.05 9.11
N GLN A 52 -7.52 -11.47 8.07
CA GLN A 52 -6.30 -12.25 8.27
C GLN A 52 -5.24 -11.44 8.99
N LEU A 53 -5.09 -10.19 8.60
CA LEU A 53 -4.13 -9.29 9.23
C LEU A 53 -4.44 -9.14 10.73
N ALA A 54 -5.71 -8.89 11.04
CA ALA A 54 -6.13 -8.75 12.44
C ALA A 54 -5.84 -10.01 13.23
N GLN A 55 -6.12 -11.16 12.64
CA GLN A 55 -5.87 -12.44 13.29
C GLN A 55 -4.39 -12.62 13.59
N GLU A 56 -3.53 -12.28 12.65
CA GLU A 56 -2.08 -12.40 12.84
C GLU A 56 -1.58 -11.49 13.95
N LEU A 57 -2.26 -10.36 14.16
CA LEU A 57 -1.85 -9.38 15.16
C LEU A 57 -2.62 -9.54 16.47
N TYR A 58 -3.43 -10.58 16.58
CA TYR A 58 -4.22 -10.86 17.79
C TYR A 58 -5.12 -9.71 18.19
N ALA A 59 -5.77 -9.09 17.19
CA ALA A 59 -6.68 -7.97 17.39
C ALA A 59 -7.99 -8.25 16.66
N SER A 60 -9.06 -7.57 17.07
CA SER A 60 -10.29 -7.66 16.30
C SER A 60 -10.13 -6.83 15.03
N ARG A 61 -10.86 -7.23 13.99
CA ARG A 61 -10.82 -6.49 12.72
C ARG A 61 -11.29 -5.06 12.91
N GLU A 62 -12.34 -4.88 13.69
CA GLU A 62 -12.91 -3.55 13.93
C GLU A 62 -11.93 -2.65 14.67
N HIS A 63 -11.29 -3.18 15.70
CA HIS A 63 -10.33 -2.40 16.46
C HIS A 63 -9.13 -2.02 15.59
N LEU A 64 -8.60 -2.99 14.84
CA LEU A 64 -7.45 -2.74 13.98
C LEU A 64 -7.78 -1.70 12.91
N SER A 65 -8.94 -1.84 12.27
CA SER A 65 -9.34 -0.91 11.20
C SER A 65 -9.45 0.51 11.72
N ARG A 66 -10.07 0.66 12.90
CA ARG A 66 -10.24 1.98 13.51
C ARG A 66 -8.91 2.57 13.92
N ALA A 67 -8.09 1.77 14.58
CA ALA A 67 -6.78 2.22 15.04
C ALA A 67 -5.90 2.64 13.85
N PHE A 68 -5.92 1.83 12.80
CA PHE A 68 -5.12 2.13 11.62
C PHE A 68 -5.56 3.45 10.99
N LYS A 69 -6.88 3.63 10.82
CA LYS A 69 -7.40 4.86 10.24
C LYS A 69 -7.02 6.08 11.06
N GLU A 70 -7.08 5.97 12.38
CA GLU A 70 -6.75 7.08 13.26
C GLU A 70 -5.27 7.44 13.21
N CYS A 71 -4.40 6.44 13.17
CA CYS A 71 -2.95 6.67 13.18
C CYS A 71 -2.40 6.98 11.80
N ALA A 72 -2.88 6.27 10.79
CA ALA A 72 -2.32 6.37 9.45
C ALA A 72 -3.08 7.36 8.57
N MET A 73 -4.22 7.83 9.03
CA MET A 73 -5.06 8.76 8.28
C MET A 73 -5.53 8.17 6.95
N GLU A 74 -5.48 6.85 6.84
CA GLU A 74 -5.88 6.13 5.65
C GLU A 74 -6.30 4.72 6.03
N SER A 75 -7.15 4.08 5.23
CA SER A 75 -7.61 2.73 5.53
C SER A 75 -6.52 1.71 5.21
N ILE A 76 -6.63 0.54 5.84
CA ILE A 76 -5.74 -0.58 5.56
C ILE A 76 -5.82 -0.95 4.07
N HIS A 77 -7.03 -0.97 3.52
CA HIS A 77 -7.23 -1.31 2.12
C HIS A 77 -6.49 -0.34 1.19
N ASN A 78 -6.60 0.95 1.46
CA ASN A 78 -5.92 1.95 0.63
C ASN A 78 -4.41 1.87 0.78
N TYR A 79 -3.92 1.58 1.97
CA TYR A 79 -2.48 1.42 2.17
C TYR A 79 -1.97 0.19 1.41
N LEU A 80 -2.73 -0.89 1.44
CA LEU A 80 -2.37 -2.11 0.70
C LEU A 80 -2.30 -1.83 -0.80
N ILE A 81 -3.28 -1.08 -1.33
CA ILE A 81 -3.26 -0.68 -2.74
C ILE A 81 -2.03 0.18 -3.03
N TYR A 82 -1.70 1.09 -2.12
CA TYR A 82 -0.52 1.93 -2.27
C TYR A 82 0.75 1.07 -2.43
N LEU A 83 0.94 0.10 -1.55
CA LEU A 83 2.12 -0.77 -1.61
C LEU A 83 2.18 -1.55 -2.92
N ARG A 84 1.05 -2.10 -3.33
CA ARG A 84 0.97 -2.86 -4.58
C ARG A 84 1.24 -1.98 -5.79
N MET A 85 0.74 -0.74 -5.77
CA MET A 85 0.95 0.18 -6.88
C MET A 85 2.39 0.64 -6.96
N GLN A 86 3.06 0.84 -5.84
CA GLN A 86 4.48 1.19 -5.85
C GLN A 86 5.29 0.10 -6.53
N HIS A 87 5.03 -1.15 -6.16
CA HIS A 87 5.72 -2.28 -6.78
C HIS A 87 5.42 -2.37 -8.28
N CYS A 88 4.14 -2.22 -8.62
CA CYS A 88 3.69 -2.32 -10.00
C CYS A 88 4.35 -1.26 -10.89
N ARG A 89 4.35 -0.02 -10.42
CA ARG A 89 4.93 1.07 -11.19
C ARG A 89 6.41 0.84 -11.44
N LYS A 90 7.13 0.40 -10.42
CA LYS A 90 8.55 0.09 -10.57
C LYS A 90 8.77 -1.02 -11.58
N ALA A 91 7.96 -2.07 -11.51
CA ALA A 91 8.05 -3.18 -12.46
C ALA A 91 7.80 -2.71 -13.89
N LEU A 92 6.78 -1.86 -14.07
CA LEU A 92 6.48 -1.32 -15.40
C LEU A 92 7.62 -0.46 -15.94
N GLU A 93 8.24 0.34 -15.06
CA GLU A 93 9.38 1.17 -15.42
C GLU A 93 10.57 0.32 -15.86
N GLU A 94 10.69 -0.87 -15.31
CA GLU A 94 11.76 -1.79 -15.65
C GLU A 94 11.42 -2.66 -16.87
N GLY A 95 10.25 -2.46 -17.47
CA GLY A 95 9.88 -3.15 -18.68
C GLY A 95 9.07 -4.41 -18.51
N VAL A 96 8.67 -4.74 -17.29
CA VAL A 96 7.84 -5.91 -17.04
C VAL A 96 6.48 -5.70 -17.71
N SER A 97 5.90 -6.78 -18.26
CA SER A 97 4.59 -6.68 -18.91
C SER A 97 3.52 -6.26 -17.90
N VAL A 98 2.45 -5.65 -18.42
CA VAL A 98 1.36 -5.18 -17.55
C VAL A 98 0.78 -6.33 -16.74
N LEU A 99 0.53 -7.47 -17.38
CA LEU A 99 -0.05 -8.60 -16.68
C LEU A 99 0.88 -9.11 -15.58
N ASN A 100 2.16 -9.25 -15.87
CA ASN A 100 3.12 -9.73 -14.89
C ASN A 100 3.31 -8.72 -13.75
N ALA A 101 3.35 -7.43 -14.09
CA ALA A 101 3.47 -6.40 -13.06
C ALA A 101 2.28 -6.45 -12.09
N CYS A 102 1.08 -6.64 -12.64
CA CYS A 102 -0.12 -6.79 -11.83
C CYS A 102 -0.02 -7.99 -10.90
N THR A 103 0.34 -9.14 -11.46
CA THR A 103 0.42 -10.38 -10.70
C THR A 103 1.50 -10.33 -9.63
N GLU A 104 2.68 -9.87 -9.98
CA GLU A 104 3.81 -9.79 -9.04
C GLU A 104 3.52 -8.84 -7.89
N SER A 105 2.69 -7.84 -8.15
CA SER A 105 2.38 -6.85 -7.14
C SER A 105 1.31 -7.33 -6.15
N GLY A 106 0.65 -8.45 -6.45
CA GLY A 106 -0.32 -9.01 -5.53
C GLY A 106 -1.77 -8.63 -5.80
N PHE A 107 -2.05 -7.97 -6.92
CA PHE A 107 -3.44 -7.63 -7.24
C PHE A 107 -4.21 -8.90 -7.57
N PRO A 108 -5.34 -9.14 -6.90
CA PRO A 108 -6.09 -10.40 -7.10
C PRO A 108 -6.91 -10.42 -8.38
N ASP A 109 -7.24 -9.25 -8.93
CA ASP A 109 -8.13 -9.17 -10.09
C ASP A 109 -7.59 -8.17 -11.09
N TYR A 110 -7.33 -8.65 -12.31
CA TYR A 110 -6.72 -7.84 -13.36
C TYR A 110 -7.63 -6.68 -13.76
N SER A 111 -8.94 -6.95 -13.93
CA SER A 111 -9.87 -5.91 -14.35
C SER A 111 -9.96 -4.78 -13.32
N SER A 112 -10.04 -5.14 -12.05
CA SER A 112 -10.07 -4.15 -10.97
C SER A 112 -8.77 -3.36 -10.91
N PHE A 113 -7.65 -4.04 -11.12
CA PHE A 113 -6.34 -3.40 -11.17
C PHE A 113 -6.31 -2.32 -12.26
N LEU A 114 -6.76 -2.66 -13.46
CA LEU A 114 -6.74 -1.70 -14.57
C LEU A 114 -7.55 -0.45 -14.23
N LYS A 115 -8.74 -0.65 -13.67
CA LYS A 115 -9.60 0.47 -13.30
C LYS A 115 -8.95 1.33 -12.22
N THR A 116 -8.38 0.69 -11.21
CA THR A 116 -7.75 1.39 -10.10
C THR A 116 -6.53 2.18 -10.57
N PHE A 117 -5.71 1.57 -11.40
CA PHE A 117 -4.52 2.25 -11.92
C PHE A 117 -4.91 3.51 -12.69
N ARG A 118 -5.89 3.38 -13.59
CA ARG A 118 -6.32 4.53 -14.39
C ARG A 118 -6.94 5.61 -13.51
N ARG A 119 -7.70 5.21 -12.49
CA ARG A 119 -8.29 6.18 -11.58
C ARG A 119 -7.23 6.97 -10.81
N LEU A 120 -6.17 6.27 -10.38
CA LEU A 120 -5.13 6.91 -9.57
C LEU A 120 -4.15 7.74 -10.39
N TYR A 121 -3.81 7.29 -11.58
CA TYR A 121 -2.74 7.91 -12.35
C TYR A 121 -3.19 8.56 -13.65
N SER A 122 -4.46 8.44 -13.98
CA SER A 122 -5.08 9.10 -15.15
C SER A 122 -4.62 8.55 -16.50
N ILE A 123 -3.79 7.54 -16.50
CA ILE A 123 -3.39 6.83 -17.73
C ILE A 123 -3.45 5.33 -17.46
N THR A 124 -3.38 4.54 -18.52
CA THR A 124 -3.39 3.10 -18.38
C THR A 124 -2.01 2.58 -18.01
N PRO A 125 -1.93 1.38 -17.42
CA PRO A 125 -0.60 0.78 -17.15
C PRO A 125 0.24 0.62 -18.41
N ALA A 126 -0.39 0.30 -19.54
CA ALA A 126 0.35 0.15 -20.79
C ALA A 126 0.95 1.47 -21.24
N GLU A 127 0.20 2.55 -21.10
CA GLU A 127 0.69 3.89 -21.42
C GLU A 127 1.83 4.29 -20.51
N TYR A 128 1.68 4.00 -19.22
CA TYR A 128 2.72 4.28 -18.23
C TYR A 128 4.01 3.54 -18.59
N ARG A 129 3.89 2.26 -18.89
CA ARG A 129 5.03 1.44 -19.27
C ARG A 129 5.73 2.00 -20.51
N ALA A 130 4.94 2.37 -21.53
CA ALA A 130 5.50 2.88 -22.76
C ALA A 130 6.26 4.18 -22.56
N GLN A 131 5.70 5.09 -21.74
CA GLN A 131 6.34 6.36 -21.46
C GLN A 131 7.70 6.17 -20.77
N HIS A 132 7.77 5.24 -19.84
CA HIS A 132 9.01 5.04 -19.07
C HIS A 132 10.05 4.27 -19.87
N ARG A 133 9.63 3.37 -20.74
CA ARG A 133 10.58 2.69 -21.60
C ARG A 133 11.28 3.67 -22.53
N THR A 134 10.53 4.63 -23.04
CA THR A 134 11.10 5.64 -23.91
C THR A 134 12.13 6.49 -23.17
N MET A 135 11.85 6.80 -21.92
CA MET A 135 12.74 7.66 -21.13
C MET A 135 14.02 6.96 -20.70
N VAL A 136 14.00 5.66 -20.57
CA VAL A 136 15.14 4.90 -20.06
C VAL A 136 16.19 4.68 -21.15
N ARG A 137 15.82 4.85 -22.41
CA ARG A 137 16.79 4.68 -23.49
C ARG A 137 17.86 5.79 -23.54
#